data_a55cfd1df536c1e7e8901a4a54be2f51
#
_entry.id   a55cfd1df536c1e7e8901a4a54be2f51
#
_cell.length_a   1.000
_cell.length_b   1.000
_cell.length_c   1.000
_cell.angle_alpha   90.00
_cell.angle_beta   90.00
_cell.angle_gamma   90.00
#
_symmetry.space_group_name_H-M   'P 1'
#
loop_
_entity.id
_entity.type
_entity.pdbx_description
1 polymer ?
#
loop_
_entity_poly.entity_id
_entity_poly.type
_entity_poly.pdbx_seq_one_letter_code
_entity_poly.pdbx_strand_id
1 'polypeptide(L)' 'MPQGTVKWFSNEKGFGFIAPHDGTKDIFVHHSNIADEETHGPLQDEEEVEFDVEETPKGLNALGVERL' A
#
# COMPACT_ATOMS: atom_id res chain seq x y z
N MET A 1 -5.10 -10.36 7.62
CA MET A 1 -4.33 -9.50 6.73
C MET A 1 -3.86 -8.28 7.49
N PRO A 2 -2.59 -7.89 7.36
CA PRO A 2 -2.12 -6.68 8.04
C PRO A 2 -2.88 -5.46 7.54
N GLN A 3 -2.97 -4.46 8.41
CA GLN A 3 -3.61 -3.19 8.07
C GLN A 3 -2.64 -2.06 8.30
N GLY A 4 -2.84 -0.97 7.59
CA GLY A 4 -2.00 0.20 7.74
C GLY A 4 -2.64 1.44 7.16
N THR A 5 -1.90 2.54 7.24
CA THR A 5 -2.33 3.83 6.73
C THR A 5 -1.39 4.27 5.62
N VAL A 6 -1.94 4.71 4.50
CA VAL A 6 -1.12 5.21 3.39
C VAL A 6 -0.40 6.48 3.83
N LYS A 7 0.93 6.47 3.81
CA LYS A 7 1.72 7.66 4.13
C LYS A 7 1.63 8.67 3.00
N TRP A 8 1.85 8.20 1.80
CA TRP A 8 1.70 9.00 0.59
C TRP A 8 1.66 8.05 -0.61
N PHE A 9 1.08 8.52 -1.68
CA PHE A 9 1.05 7.77 -2.94
C PHE A 9 1.17 8.74 -4.09
N SER A 10 2.09 8.46 -5.02
CA SER A 10 2.29 9.29 -6.20
C SER A 10 1.58 8.66 -7.38
N ASN A 11 0.46 9.24 -7.78
CA ASN A 11 -0.29 8.77 -8.93
C ASN A 11 0.56 8.86 -10.21
N GLU A 12 1.40 9.88 -10.28
CA GLU A 12 2.26 10.12 -11.42
C GLU A 12 3.35 9.05 -11.55
N LYS A 13 3.96 8.70 -10.43
CA LYS A 13 5.02 7.69 -10.41
C LYS A 13 4.50 6.27 -10.27
N GLY A 14 3.28 6.12 -9.79
CA GLY A 14 2.63 4.82 -9.67
C GLY A 14 3.04 4.02 -8.44
N PHE A 15 3.54 4.66 -7.39
CA PHE A 15 3.90 3.95 -6.17
C PHE A 15 3.79 4.86 -4.95
N GLY A 16 3.86 4.23 -3.78
CA GLY A 16 3.85 4.95 -2.52
C GLY A 16 4.26 4.04 -1.39
N PHE A 17 3.94 4.46 -0.17
CA PHE A 17 4.30 3.72 1.04
C PHE A 17 3.12 3.66 2.01
N ILE A 18 3.03 2.52 2.71
CA ILE A 18 2.01 2.27 3.73
C ILE A 18 2.73 2.15 5.07
N ALA A 19 2.22 2.84 6.08
CA ALA A 19 2.69 2.71 7.46
C ALA A 19 1.84 1.64 8.13
N PRO A 20 2.41 0.45 8.43
CA PRO A 20 1.63 -0.60 9.09
C PRO A 20 1.18 -0.16 10.47
N HIS A 21 -0.02 -0.62 10.89
CA HIS A 21 -0.57 -0.28 12.20
C HIS A 21 0.24 -0.87 13.36
N ASP A 22 1.05 -1.90 13.09
CA ASP A 22 1.87 -2.53 14.13
C ASP A 22 3.17 -1.77 14.41
N GLY A 23 3.38 -0.63 13.76
CA GLY A 23 4.56 0.21 14.02
C GLY A 23 5.85 -0.25 13.38
N THR A 24 5.80 -1.26 12.51
CA THR A 24 6.99 -1.70 11.79
C THR A 24 7.33 -0.76 10.66
N LYS A 25 8.36 -1.09 9.89
CA LYS A 25 8.84 -0.23 8.81
C LYS A 25 7.79 -0.04 7.72
N ASP A 26 7.84 1.10 7.05
CA ASP A 26 6.97 1.40 5.93
C ASP A 26 7.10 0.33 4.85
N ILE A 27 5.98 0.06 4.18
CA ILE A 27 5.90 -0.99 3.18
C ILE A 27 5.63 -0.33 1.82
N PHE A 28 6.46 -0.68 0.84
CA PHE A 28 6.31 -0.17 -0.53
C PHE A 28 5.05 -0.75 -1.18
N VAL A 29 4.31 0.09 -1.89
CA VAL A 29 3.14 -0.34 -2.65
C VAL A 29 3.22 0.23 -4.06
N HIS A 30 3.02 -0.65 -5.05
CA HIS A 30 2.98 -0.27 -6.47
C HIS A 30 1.53 -0.29 -6.94
N HIS A 31 1.18 0.60 -7.88
CA HIS A 31 -0.21 0.69 -8.35
C HIS A 31 -0.77 -0.65 -8.84
N SER A 32 0.07 -1.51 -9.41
CA SER A 32 -0.38 -2.81 -9.90
C SER A 32 -0.83 -3.74 -8.78
N ASN A 33 -0.49 -3.43 -7.53
CA ASN A 33 -0.86 -4.23 -6.37
C ASN A 33 -2.05 -3.67 -5.61
N ILE A 34 -2.72 -2.66 -6.16
CA ILE A 34 -3.95 -2.11 -5.59
C ILE A 34 -5.11 -2.85 -6.20
N ALA A 35 -5.79 -3.68 -5.41
CA ALA A 35 -6.83 -4.58 -5.92
C ALA A 35 -8.02 -3.85 -6.51
N ASP A 36 -8.36 -2.67 -5.98
CA ASP A 36 -9.54 -1.92 -6.42
C ASP A 36 -9.19 -0.66 -7.23
N GLU A 37 -7.99 -0.60 -7.80
CA GLU A 37 -7.55 0.57 -8.55
C GLU A 37 -8.51 0.97 -9.66
N GLU A 38 -9.04 -0.01 -10.39
CA GLU A 38 -9.91 0.25 -11.53
C GLU A 38 -11.25 0.85 -11.12
N THR A 39 -11.72 0.56 -9.91
CA THR A 39 -13.02 1.04 -9.45
C THR A 39 -12.92 2.28 -8.59
N HIS A 40 -11.86 2.41 -7.81
CA HIS A 40 -11.71 3.49 -6.82
C HIS A 40 -10.50 4.40 -7.08
N GLY A 41 -9.73 4.11 -8.14
CA GLY A 41 -8.56 4.91 -8.48
C GLY A 41 -7.38 4.70 -7.55
N PRO A 42 -6.37 5.58 -7.64
CA PRO A 42 -5.16 5.44 -6.83
C PRO A 42 -5.43 5.72 -5.35
N LEU A 43 -4.52 5.22 -4.52
CA LEU A 43 -4.61 5.47 -3.09
C LEU A 43 -4.40 6.96 -2.79
N GLN A 44 -5.06 7.42 -1.73
CA GLN A 44 -4.91 8.79 -1.24
C GLN A 44 -4.11 8.78 0.04
N ASP A 45 -3.49 9.91 0.37
CA ASP A 45 -2.76 10.06 1.62
C ASP A 45 -3.71 9.80 2.79
N GLU A 46 -3.18 9.09 3.79
CA GLU A 46 -3.89 8.80 5.04
C GLU A 46 -5.09 7.85 4.91
N GLU A 47 -5.27 7.19 3.76
CA GLU A 47 -6.31 6.17 3.65
C GLU A 47 -5.94 4.92 4.44
N GLU A 48 -6.96 4.29 5.05
CA GLU A 48 -6.79 3.02 5.76
C GLU A 48 -6.95 1.88 4.78
N VAL A 49 -6.02 0.94 4.81
CA VAL A 49 -5.99 -0.18 3.87
C VAL A 49 -5.62 -1.47 4.58
N GLU A 50 -5.96 -2.60 3.95
CA GLU A 50 -5.44 -3.89 4.34
C GLU A 50 -4.70 -4.49 3.14
N PHE A 51 -3.75 -5.37 3.41
CA PHE A 51 -2.86 -5.87 2.38
C PHE A 51 -2.14 -7.13 2.84
N ASP A 52 -1.51 -7.83 1.89
CA ASP A 52 -0.57 -8.90 2.18
C ASP A 52 0.84 -8.34 2.04
N VAL A 53 1.80 -9.01 2.65
CA VAL A 53 3.19 -8.57 2.63
C VAL A 53 4.06 -9.61 1.96
N GLU A 54 4.95 -9.13 1.06
CA GLU A 54 5.93 -9.96 0.40
C GLU A 54 7.32 -9.43 0.74
N GLU A 55 8.21 -10.32 1.18
CA GLU A 55 9.60 -9.95 1.38
C GLU A 55 10.36 -10.03 0.06
N THR A 56 11.13 -8.99 -0.25
CA THR A 56 11.98 -8.96 -1.42
C THR A 56 13.38 -8.54 -1.01
N PRO A 57 14.41 -8.77 -1.85
CA PRO A 57 15.77 -8.29 -1.54
C PRO A 57 15.85 -6.80 -1.31
N LYS A 58 14.90 -6.03 -1.81
CA LYS A 58 14.87 -4.57 -1.64
C LYS A 58 14.04 -4.11 -0.45
N GLY A 59 13.37 -5.03 0.24
CA GLY A 59 12.52 -4.71 1.37
C GLY A 59 11.14 -5.35 1.24
N LEU A 60 10.16 -4.79 1.93
CA LEU A 60 8.81 -5.33 1.96
C LEU A 60 7.91 -4.65 0.92
N ASN A 61 7.11 -5.45 0.24
CA ASN A 61 6.09 -4.97 -0.71
C ASN A 61 4.70 -5.33 -0.21
N ALA A 62 3.74 -4.43 -0.43
CA ALA A 62 2.33 -4.70 -0.17
C ALA A 62 1.71 -5.32 -1.42
N LEU A 63 0.90 -6.36 -1.22
CA LEU A 63 0.20 -7.06 -2.30
C LEU A 63 -1.30 -7.05 -2.00
N GLY A 64 -2.11 -6.99 -3.07
CA GLY A 64 -3.55 -7.09 -2.94
C GLY A 64 -4.14 -6.03 -2.03
N VAL A 65 -3.65 -4.81 -2.14
CA VAL A 65 -4.06 -3.70 -1.27
C VAL A 65 -5.52 -3.35 -1.52
N GLU A 66 -6.31 -3.30 -0.45
CA GLU A 66 -7.71 -2.94 -0.52
C GLU A 66 -8.02 -1.87 0.53
N ARG A 67 -8.87 -0.92 0.16
CA ARG A 67 -9.36 0.08 1.12
C ARG A 67 -10.28 -0.58 2.14
N LEU A 68 -10.20 -0.10 3.36
CA LEU A 68 -11.09 -0.56 4.43
C LEU A 68 -12.45 0.15 4.39
#